data_0ad7453dfe1b0cff43f21d89e477e42d
#
_entry.id   0ad7453dfe1b0cff43f21d89e477e42d
#
_cell.length_a   1.000
_cell.length_b   1.000
_cell.length_c   1.000
_cell.angle_alpha   90.00
_cell.angle_beta   90.00
_cell.angle_gamma   90.00
#
_symmetry.space_group_name_H-M   'P 1'
#
loop_
_entity.id
_entity.type
_entity.pdbx_description
1 polymer ?
#
loop_
_entity_poly.entity_id
_entity_poly.type
_entity_poly.pdbx_seq_one_letter_code
_entity_poly.pdbx_strand_id
1 'polypeptide(L)'
;SRKITPIAVSDDHLQAIRSECERLYDYLGFHTYARIDGFINTDGKIFLNDPNTTSGMLPSSFFFHQAAEIGLNPSQFLSFIIRCSVQERLKDQLYLRGYKQLLERIDDSLEKLQKEESQKKKVAVIMGGYSFERHISMESGRNIYEKLASSDGYEPVPIFLMKDGDSHKLYKIPVKMLLKDNADDVRDKILGYSVHPVIQQIQGE
;
A
#
# COMPACT_ATOMS: atom_id res chain seq x y z
N SER A 1 -10.09 -17.82 -2.47
CA SER A 1 -8.62 -17.71 -2.55
C SER A 1 -8.17 -16.58 -1.63
N ARG A 2 -7.16 -16.83 -0.80
CA ARG A 2 -6.60 -15.79 0.10
C ARG A 2 -5.54 -14.98 -0.66
N LYS A 3 -5.62 -13.65 -0.60
CA LYS A 3 -4.58 -12.76 -1.10
C LYS A 3 -3.48 -12.63 -0.04
N ILE A 4 -2.23 -12.87 -0.42
CA ILE A 4 -1.06 -12.76 0.46
C ILE A 4 -0.07 -11.80 -0.17
N THR A 5 0.36 -10.77 0.60
CA THR A 5 1.34 -9.76 0.19
C THR A 5 2.25 -9.47 1.39
N PRO A 6 3.58 -9.60 1.26
CA PRO A 6 4.32 -10.22 0.15
C PRO A 6 3.97 -11.72 -0.01
N ILE A 7 4.32 -12.31 -1.16
CA ILE A 7 4.18 -13.75 -1.38
C ILE A 7 5.03 -14.54 -0.35
N ALA A 8 4.50 -15.67 0.12
CA ALA A 8 5.18 -16.53 1.08
C ALA A 8 6.19 -17.48 0.38
N VAL A 9 7.33 -16.96 0.01
CA VAL A 9 8.49 -17.70 -0.55
C VAL A 9 9.75 -17.27 0.20
N SER A 10 10.90 -17.94 -0.06
CA SER A 10 12.18 -17.52 0.49
C SER A 10 12.58 -16.14 -0.03
N ASP A 11 13.42 -15.42 0.72
CA ASP A 11 13.93 -14.10 0.31
C ASP A 11 14.67 -14.17 -1.01
N ASP A 12 15.45 -15.23 -1.27
CA ASP A 12 16.17 -15.44 -2.54
C ASP A 12 15.19 -15.55 -3.72
N HIS A 13 14.10 -16.31 -3.57
CA HIS A 13 13.07 -16.41 -4.60
C HIS A 13 12.36 -15.07 -4.83
N LEU A 14 12.10 -14.32 -3.75
CA LEU A 14 11.46 -13.02 -3.86
C LEU A 14 12.35 -12.02 -4.60
N GLN A 15 13.65 -12.00 -4.31
CA GLN A 15 14.61 -11.18 -5.03
C GLN A 15 14.74 -11.61 -6.51
N ALA A 16 14.76 -12.91 -6.79
CA ALA A 16 14.78 -13.41 -8.16
C ALA A 16 13.51 -12.96 -8.94
N ILE A 17 12.31 -13.02 -8.34
CA ILE A 17 11.08 -12.53 -8.96
C ILE A 17 11.19 -11.03 -9.26
N ARG A 18 11.64 -10.21 -8.29
CA ARG A 18 11.82 -8.76 -8.49
C ARG A 18 12.75 -8.48 -9.66
N SER A 19 13.95 -9.08 -9.67
CA SER A 19 14.93 -8.88 -10.72
C SER A 19 14.43 -9.28 -12.09
N GLU A 20 13.69 -10.39 -12.20
CA GLU A 20 13.10 -10.81 -13.49
C GLU A 20 11.97 -9.87 -13.94
N CYS A 21 11.15 -9.36 -13.01
CA CYS A 21 10.14 -8.37 -13.33
C CYS A 21 10.77 -7.04 -13.78
N GLU A 22 11.81 -6.57 -13.10
CA GLU A 22 12.56 -5.34 -13.45
C GLU A 22 13.20 -5.51 -14.84
N ARG A 23 13.88 -6.64 -15.09
CA ARG A 23 14.48 -6.93 -16.38
C ARG A 23 13.45 -6.96 -17.53
N LEU A 24 12.27 -7.56 -17.29
CA LEU A 24 11.21 -7.60 -18.28
C LEU A 24 10.61 -6.22 -18.51
N TYR A 25 10.42 -5.44 -17.45
CA TYR A 25 9.92 -4.05 -17.50
C TYR A 25 10.82 -3.17 -18.37
N ASP A 26 12.14 -3.22 -18.15
CA ASP A 26 13.13 -2.47 -18.91
C ASP A 26 13.21 -2.94 -20.37
N TYR A 27 13.21 -4.26 -20.60
CA TYR A 27 13.25 -4.86 -21.93
C TYR A 27 12.05 -4.45 -22.79
N LEU A 28 10.85 -4.35 -22.19
CA LEU A 28 9.64 -3.93 -22.88
C LEU A 28 9.51 -2.40 -23.00
N GLY A 29 10.43 -1.64 -22.42
CA GLY A 29 10.39 -0.18 -22.42
C GLY A 29 9.17 0.37 -21.70
N PHE A 30 8.75 -0.25 -20.62
CA PHE A 30 7.64 0.25 -19.82
C PHE A 30 8.04 1.50 -19.04
N HIS A 31 7.06 2.37 -18.80
CA HIS A 31 7.23 3.60 -18.04
C HIS A 31 6.16 3.70 -16.96
N THR A 32 6.49 4.35 -15.86
CA THR A 32 5.63 4.65 -14.73
C THR A 32 5.33 3.41 -13.88
N TYR A 33 4.55 2.45 -14.37
CA TYR A 33 4.25 1.20 -13.70
C TYR A 33 3.83 0.11 -14.69
N ALA A 34 3.90 -1.14 -14.23
CA ALA A 34 3.31 -2.28 -14.92
C ALA A 34 2.76 -3.29 -13.89
N ARG A 35 1.77 -4.09 -14.30
CA ARG A 35 1.40 -5.32 -13.62
C ARG A 35 1.94 -6.48 -14.43
N ILE A 36 2.69 -7.35 -13.80
CA ILE A 36 3.23 -8.55 -14.41
C ILE A 36 2.72 -9.73 -13.60
N ASP A 37 1.93 -10.59 -14.22
CA ASP A 37 1.45 -11.82 -13.62
C ASP A 37 2.46 -12.95 -13.87
N GLY A 38 2.47 -13.96 -13.02
CA GLY A 38 3.40 -15.08 -13.15
C GLY A 38 3.15 -16.18 -12.14
N PHE A 39 3.95 -17.22 -12.21
CA PHE A 39 3.93 -18.33 -11.27
C PHE A 39 5.33 -18.91 -11.09
N ILE A 40 5.52 -19.61 -9.99
CA ILE A 40 6.73 -20.38 -9.69
C ILE A 40 6.32 -21.86 -9.68
N ASN A 41 7.08 -22.70 -10.40
CA ASN A 41 6.87 -24.13 -10.36
C ASN A 41 7.54 -24.76 -9.12
N THR A 42 7.35 -26.06 -8.93
CA THR A 42 7.93 -26.84 -7.82
C THR A 42 9.46 -26.83 -7.80
N ASP A 43 10.09 -26.61 -8.95
CA ASP A 43 11.56 -26.57 -9.10
C ASP A 43 12.13 -25.16 -8.84
N GLY A 44 11.28 -24.21 -8.45
CA GLY A 44 11.68 -22.83 -8.18
C GLY A 44 11.84 -21.97 -9.44
N LYS A 45 11.49 -22.46 -10.64
CA LYS A 45 11.58 -21.70 -11.87
C LYS A 45 10.45 -20.71 -12.00
N ILE A 46 10.80 -19.45 -12.30
CA ILE A 46 9.87 -18.33 -12.45
C ILE A 46 9.41 -18.24 -13.90
N PHE A 47 8.10 -18.09 -14.07
CA PHE A 47 7.44 -17.86 -15.35
C PHE A 47 6.63 -16.58 -15.26
N LEU A 48 7.03 -15.57 -16.01
CA LEU A 48 6.31 -14.30 -16.12
C LEU A 48 5.41 -14.33 -17.36
N ASN A 49 4.20 -13.85 -17.22
CA ASN A 49 3.22 -13.75 -18.30
C ASN A 49 2.31 -12.54 -18.10
N ASP A 50 1.57 -12.20 -19.13
CA ASP A 50 0.55 -11.15 -19.13
C ASP A 50 1.05 -9.80 -18.54
N PRO A 51 2.13 -9.19 -19.09
CA PRO A 51 2.55 -7.88 -18.67
C PRO A 51 1.56 -6.81 -19.13
N ASN A 52 1.02 -6.04 -18.17
CA ASN A 52 -0.02 -5.04 -18.40
C ASN A 52 0.48 -3.65 -18.00
N THR A 53 0.38 -2.68 -18.91
CA THR A 53 0.65 -1.27 -18.62
C THR A 53 -0.53 -0.54 -17.98
N THR A 54 -1.69 -1.22 -17.86
CA THR A 54 -2.88 -0.68 -17.21
C THR A 54 -3.40 -1.71 -16.20
N SER A 55 -3.35 -1.38 -14.93
CA SER A 55 -3.90 -2.22 -13.87
C SER A 55 -5.28 -1.74 -13.45
N GLY A 56 -6.14 -2.68 -13.03
CA GLY A 56 -7.42 -2.33 -12.42
C GLY A 56 -7.20 -1.55 -11.12
N MET A 57 -7.69 -0.32 -11.05
CA MET A 57 -7.54 0.59 -9.90
C MET A 57 -8.70 0.43 -8.90
N LEU A 58 -9.06 -0.80 -8.58
CA LEU A 58 -10.03 -1.07 -7.51
C LEU A 58 -9.33 -1.05 -6.14
N PRO A 59 -9.97 -0.53 -5.09
CA PRO A 59 -9.40 -0.52 -3.74
C PRO A 59 -8.95 -1.89 -3.23
N SER A 60 -9.60 -2.97 -3.70
CA SER A 60 -9.25 -4.36 -3.38
C SER A 60 -8.21 -4.98 -4.31
N SER A 61 -7.61 -4.22 -5.23
CA SER A 61 -6.59 -4.74 -6.14
C SER A 61 -5.26 -5.01 -5.43
N PHE A 62 -4.48 -5.96 -5.96
CA PHE A 62 -3.13 -6.22 -5.43
C PHE A 62 -2.23 -4.99 -5.50
N PHE A 63 -2.45 -4.10 -6.44
CA PHE A 63 -1.65 -2.90 -6.63
C PHE A 63 -1.71 -2.00 -5.39
N PHE A 64 -2.93 -1.71 -4.88
CA PHE A 64 -3.07 -0.95 -3.63
C PHE A 64 -2.62 -1.74 -2.40
N HIS A 65 -2.78 -3.07 -2.40
CA HIS A 65 -2.27 -3.90 -1.31
C HIS A 65 -0.75 -3.85 -1.22
N GLN A 66 -0.03 -3.88 -2.36
CA GLN A 66 1.43 -3.75 -2.39
C GLN A 66 1.88 -2.35 -1.96
N ALA A 67 1.22 -1.30 -2.44
CA ALA A 67 1.50 0.07 -2.01
C ALA A 67 1.28 0.26 -0.49
N ALA A 68 0.24 -0.36 0.06
CA ALA A 68 -0.01 -0.33 1.51
C ALA A 68 1.06 -1.07 2.32
N GLU A 69 1.73 -2.10 1.77
CA GLU A 69 2.85 -2.76 2.45
C GLU A 69 4.04 -1.82 2.70
N ILE A 70 4.29 -0.90 1.78
CA ILE A 70 5.35 0.12 1.92
C ILE A 70 4.87 1.40 2.62
N GLY A 71 3.62 1.43 3.08
CA GLY A 71 3.07 2.51 3.91
C GLY A 71 2.28 3.57 3.15
N LEU A 72 2.06 3.41 1.85
CA LEU A 72 1.28 4.35 1.05
C LEU A 72 -0.22 4.05 1.15
N ASN A 73 -1.03 5.07 1.42
CA ASN A 73 -2.47 4.99 1.24
C ASN A 73 -2.85 5.16 -0.24
N PRO A 74 -4.09 4.82 -0.65
CA PRO A 74 -4.48 4.89 -2.06
C PRO A 74 -4.29 6.27 -2.70
N SER A 75 -4.55 7.36 -1.98
CA SER A 75 -4.38 8.73 -2.50
C SER A 75 -2.91 9.07 -2.71
N GLN A 76 -2.05 8.76 -1.74
CA GLN A 76 -0.60 8.96 -1.85
C GLN A 76 -0.01 8.15 -3.00
N PHE A 77 -0.48 6.91 -3.17
CA PHE A 77 -0.01 6.05 -4.24
C PHE A 77 -0.42 6.55 -5.63
N LEU A 78 -1.66 7.03 -5.81
CA LEU A 78 -2.09 7.65 -7.06
C LEU A 78 -1.30 8.92 -7.37
N SER A 79 -1.05 9.77 -6.37
CA SER A 79 -0.22 10.97 -6.52
C SER A 79 1.21 10.62 -6.94
N PHE A 80 1.78 9.56 -6.37
CA PHE A 80 3.09 9.04 -6.76
C PHE A 80 3.11 8.59 -8.24
N ILE A 81 2.11 7.81 -8.68
CA ILE A 81 2.01 7.37 -10.09
C ILE A 81 1.92 8.56 -11.03
N ILE A 82 1.07 9.55 -10.72
CA ILE A 82 0.91 10.75 -11.53
C ILE A 82 2.25 11.51 -11.63
N ARG A 83 2.91 11.69 -10.50
CA ARG A 83 4.23 12.35 -10.43
C ARG A 83 5.26 11.61 -11.30
N CYS A 84 5.38 10.31 -11.18
CA CYS A 84 6.28 9.48 -12.00
C CYS A 84 5.96 9.61 -13.49
N SER A 85 4.68 9.58 -13.86
CA SER A 85 4.26 9.75 -15.27
C SER A 85 4.65 11.11 -15.84
N VAL A 86 4.53 12.18 -15.05
CA VAL A 86 4.96 13.52 -15.48
C VAL A 86 6.48 13.59 -15.61
N GLN A 87 7.22 13.01 -14.67
CA GLN A 87 8.69 12.95 -14.74
C GLN A 87 9.19 12.21 -15.98
N GLU A 88 8.58 11.07 -16.33
CA GLU A 88 8.95 10.33 -17.55
C GLU A 88 8.76 11.19 -18.81
N ARG A 89 7.64 11.89 -18.91
CA ARG A 89 7.35 12.78 -20.05
C ARG A 89 8.28 13.99 -20.14
N LEU A 90 8.94 14.36 -19.05
CA LEU A 90 9.95 15.42 -19.10
C LEU A 90 11.25 14.95 -19.78
N LYS A 91 11.49 13.65 -19.89
CA LYS A 91 12.62 13.09 -20.66
C LYS A 91 12.41 13.27 -22.15
N ASP A 92 11.16 13.26 -22.62
CA ASP A 92 10.78 13.53 -24.01
C ASP A 92 10.69 15.05 -24.24
N GLN A 93 11.63 15.61 -24.95
CA GLN A 93 11.84 17.07 -25.10
C GLN A 93 10.67 17.86 -25.73
N LEU A 94 9.56 17.23 -26.09
CA LEU A 94 8.48 17.83 -26.90
C LEU A 94 7.56 18.81 -26.15
N TYR A 95 7.45 18.76 -24.81
CA TYR A 95 6.55 19.62 -24.04
C TYR A 95 7.11 20.07 -22.69
N LEU A 96 8.40 20.33 -22.63
CA LEU A 96 9.16 20.56 -21.39
C LEU A 96 8.54 21.60 -20.43
N ARG A 97 8.06 22.74 -20.95
CA ARG A 97 7.61 23.85 -20.09
C ARG A 97 6.32 23.51 -19.34
N GLY A 98 5.35 22.93 -20.03
CA GLY A 98 4.05 22.58 -19.41
C GLY A 98 4.18 21.47 -18.36
N TYR A 99 4.94 20.42 -18.66
CA TYR A 99 5.17 19.33 -17.72
C TYR A 99 6.04 19.74 -16.53
N LYS A 100 7.01 20.62 -16.73
CA LYS A 100 7.80 21.17 -15.63
C LYS A 100 6.94 21.96 -14.65
N GLN A 101 6.09 22.86 -15.15
CA GLN A 101 5.15 23.61 -14.31
C GLN A 101 4.13 22.69 -13.61
N LEU A 102 3.70 21.62 -14.29
CA LEU A 102 2.80 20.64 -13.67
C LEU A 102 3.49 19.86 -12.55
N LEU A 103 4.74 19.45 -12.75
CA LEU A 103 5.53 18.77 -11.72
C LEU A 103 5.75 19.67 -10.50
N GLU A 104 6.15 20.91 -10.70
CA GLU A 104 6.29 21.92 -9.64
C GLU A 104 4.99 22.08 -8.83
N ARG A 105 3.84 22.17 -9.50
CA ARG A 105 2.53 22.25 -8.83
C ARG A 105 2.18 20.98 -8.04
N ILE A 106 2.54 19.80 -8.54
CA ILE A 106 2.33 18.54 -7.83
C ILE A 106 3.19 18.52 -6.58
N ASP A 107 4.48 18.86 -6.70
CA ASP A 107 5.41 18.87 -5.57
C ASP A 107 5.00 19.90 -4.50
N ASP A 108 4.63 21.12 -4.89
CA ASP A 108 4.07 22.15 -3.99
C ASP A 108 2.80 21.66 -3.27
N SER A 109 1.92 20.95 -3.99
CA SER A 109 0.69 20.41 -3.41
C SER A 109 0.97 19.31 -2.41
N LEU A 110 1.93 18.42 -2.69
CA LEU A 110 2.36 17.36 -1.78
C LEU A 110 3.00 17.94 -0.51
N GLU A 111 3.84 18.97 -0.64
CA GLU A 111 4.41 19.65 0.53
C GLU A 111 3.35 20.34 1.39
N LYS A 112 2.35 20.99 0.77
CA LYS A 112 1.22 21.57 1.50
C LYS A 112 0.44 20.53 2.27
N LEU A 113 0.11 19.40 1.62
CA LEU A 113 -0.60 18.29 2.27
C LEU A 113 0.19 17.73 3.47
N GLN A 114 1.51 17.58 3.35
CA GLN A 114 2.35 17.14 4.49
C GLN A 114 2.33 18.14 5.64
N LYS A 115 2.40 19.44 5.36
CA LYS A 115 2.32 20.50 6.39
C LYS A 115 0.93 20.55 7.03
N GLU A 116 -0.12 20.41 6.26
CA GLU A 116 -1.51 20.38 6.74
C GLU A 116 -1.80 19.12 7.56
N GLU A 117 -1.28 17.95 7.17
CA GLU A 117 -1.39 16.72 7.96
C GLU A 117 -0.81 16.88 9.37
N SER A 118 0.28 17.62 9.52
CA SER A 118 0.87 17.88 10.84
C SER A 118 0.00 18.74 11.77
N GLN A 119 -0.97 19.46 11.23
CA GLN A 119 -1.90 20.33 11.97
C GLN A 119 -3.27 19.69 12.19
N LYS A 120 -3.56 18.57 11.54
CA LYS A 120 -4.84 17.86 11.68
C LYS A 120 -5.03 17.31 13.09
N LYS A 121 -6.26 17.34 13.55
CA LYS A 121 -6.62 16.76 14.85
C LYS A 121 -6.61 15.25 14.75
N LYS A 122 -5.76 14.58 15.53
CA LYS A 122 -5.69 13.12 15.59
C LYS A 122 -6.93 12.54 16.26
N VAL A 123 -7.58 11.60 15.56
CA VAL A 123 -8.79 10.90 16.04
C VAL A 123 -8.56 9.40 16.04
N ALA A 124 -8.57 8.79 17.22
CA ALA A 124 -8.50 7.34 17.34
C ALA A 124 -9.80 6.69 16.84
N VAL A 125 -9.68 5.84 15.83
CA VAL A 125 -10.79 5.01 15.33
C VAL A 125 -10.62 3.61 15.91
N ILE A 126 -11.35 3.33 16.98
CA ILE A 126 -11.26 2.05 17.69
C ILE A 126 -12.17 1.04 17.02
N MET A 127 -11.63 -0.14 16.69
CA MET A 127 -12.33 -1.22 16.01
C MET A 127 -11.83 -2.60 16.47
N GLY A 128 -12.46 -3.67 16.01
CA GLY A 128 -12.15 -5.03 16.42
C GLY A 128 -12.95 -5.45 17.65
N GLY A 129 -12.30 -5.95 18.65
CA GLY A 129 -12.92 -6.48 19.85
C GLY A 129 -12.84 -8.00 19.94
N TYR A 130 -13.57 -8.58 20.91
CA TYR A 130 -13.56 -10.01 21.23
C TYR A 130 -14.95 -10.66 21.15
N SER A 131 -15.97 -9.88 20.79
CA SER A 131 -17.34 -10.39 20.56
C SER A 131 -17.47 -11.05 19.20
N PHE A 132 -18.61 -11.70 18.96
CA PHE A 132 -18.97 -12.22 17.64
C PHE A 132 -19.12 -11.12 16.58
N GLU A 133 -19.34 -9.87 16.98
CA GLU A 133 -19.51 -8.71 16.11
C GLU A 133 -18.19 -8.02 15.74
N ARG A 134 -17.03 -8.56 16.14
CA ARG A 134 -15.71 -7.96 15.87
C ARG A 134 -15.45 -7.67 14.38
N HIS A 135 -16.01 -8.50 13.48
CA HIS A 135 -15.86 -8.29 12.04
C HIS A 135 -16.69 -7.09 11.55
N ILE A 136 -17.90 -6.93 12.08
CA ILE A 136 -18.76 -5.76 11.79
C ILE A 136 -18.10 -4.48 12.32
N SER A 137 -17.49 -4.57 13.50
CA SER A 137 -16.71 -3.47 14.08
C SER A 137 -15.54 -3.05 13.17
N MET A 138 -14.85 -4.02 12.55
CA MET A 138 -13.79 -3.72 11.57
C MET A 138 -14.32 -3.00 10.33
N GLU A 139 -15.44 -3.45 9.76
CA GLU A 139 -16.04 -2.80 8.58
C GLU A 139 -16.53 -1.38 8.90
N SER A 140 -17.19 -1.20 10.02
CA SER A 140 -17.62 0.12 10.49
C SER A 140 -16.44 1.05 10.74
N GLY A 141 -15.38 0.53 11.34
CA GLY A 141 -14.13 1.25 11.57
C GLY A 141 -13.46 1.69 10.28
N ARG A 142 -13.42 0.84 9.24
CA ARG A 142 -12.92 1.22 7.91
C ARG A 142 -13.69 2.39 7.32
N ASN A 143 -15.01 2.30 7.33
CA ASN A 143 -15.88 3.35 6.79
C ASN A 143 -15.68 4.69 7.51
N ILE A 144 -15.54 4.67 8.83
CA ILE A 144 -15.24 5.86 9.64
C ILE A 144 -13.84 6.38 9.32
N TYR A 145 -12.84 5.50 9.26
CA TYR A 145 -11.47 5.86 8.92
C TYR A 145 -11.41 6.57 7.56
N GLU A 146 -12.03 6.01 6.52
CA GLU A 146 -12.04 6.58 5.17
C GLU A 146 -12.69 7.95 5.13
N LYS A 147 -13.82 8.12 5.83
CA LYS A 147 -14.50 9.43 5.92
C LYS A 147 -13.67 10.48 6.64
N LEU A 148 -12.99 10.11 7.72
CA LEU A 148 -12.10 11.04 8.44
C LEU A 148 -10.84 11.34 7.64
N ALA A 149 -10.26 10.34 6.96
CA ALA A 149 -9.07 10.51 6.12
C ALA A 149 -9.31 11.43 4.91
N SER A 150 -10.56 11.47 4.41
CA SER A 150 -10.95 12.40 3.33
C SER A 150 -11.33 13.80 3.83
N SER A 151 -11.28 14.07 5.13
CA SER A 151 -11.61 15.38 5.70
C SER A 151 -10.37 16.23 5.91
N ASP A 152 -10.51 17.54 5.74
CA ASP A 152 -9.38 18.47 5.87
C ASP A 152 -8.95 18.72 7.33
N GLY A 153 -9.81 18.39 8.31
CA GLY A 153 -9.58 18.73 9.73
C GLY A 153 -9.05 17.60 10.60
N TYR A 154 -9.07 16.36 10.13
CA TYR A 154 -8.80 15.18 10.96
C TYR A 154 -7.78 14.24 10.35
N GLU A 155 -6.93 13.66 11.23
CA GLU A 155 -6.02 12.55 10.93
C GLU A 155 -6.51 11.32 11.70
N PRO A 156 -7.15 10.34 11.03
CA PRO A 156 -7.61 9.14 11.71
C PRO A 156 -6.44 8.21 12.05
N VAL A 157 -6.42 7.74 13.29
CA VAL A 157 -5.46 6.75 13.76
C VAL A 157 -6.19 5.44 14.02
N PRO A 158 -5.94 4.39 13.22
CA PRO A 158 -6.64 3.12 13.39
C PRO A 158 -6.10 2.37 14.61
N ILE A 159 -6.99 2.05 15.54
CA ILE A 159 -6.70 1.36 16.79
C ILE A 159 -7.50 0.06 16.84
N PHE A 160 -6.81 -1.06 16.99
CA PHE A 160 -7.41 -2.36 17.15
C PHE A 160 -7.52 -2.74 18.62
N LEU A 161 -8.75 -3.05 19.06
CA LEU A 161 -9.02 -3.57 20.39
C LEU A 161 -8.93 -5.09 20.37
N MET A 162 -8.12 -5.66 21.26
CA MET A 162 -7.95 -7.10 21.40
C MET A 162 -8.02 -7.51 22.87
N LYS A 163 -8.57 -8.68 23.14
CA LYS A 163 -8.48 -9.34 24.46
C LYS A 163 -7.19 -10.16 24.52
N ASP A 164 -6.44 -10.00 25.60
CA ASP A 164 -5.21 -10.74 25.88
C ASP A 164 -5.31 -11.28 27.33
N GLY A 165 -5.64 -12.56 27.46
CA GLY A 165 -6.00 -13.14 28.75
C GLY A 165 -7.22 -12.45 29.35
N ASP A 166 -7.09 -11.91 30.56
CA ASP A 166 -8.14 -11.13 31.26
C ASP A 166 -8.04 -9.62 31.03
N SER A 167 -7.06 -9.16 30.24
CA SER A 167 -6.84 -7.75 29.94
C SER A 167 -7.32 -7.36 28.54
N HIS A 168 -7.60 -6.07 28.37
CA HIS A 168 -7.90 -5.48 27.07
C HIS A 168 -6.72 -4.63 26.63
N LYS A 169 -6.26 -4.82 25.40
CA LYS A 169 -5.14 -4.08 24.83
C LYS A 169 -5.57 -3.32 23.57
N LEU A 170 -5.02 -2.14 23.40
CA LEU A 170 -5.22 -1.30 22.24
C LEU A 170 -3.92 -1.26 21.43
N TYR A 171 -4.01 -1.59 20.14
CA TYR A 171 -2.88 -1.60 19.23
C TYR A 171 -3.11 -0.60 18.10
N LYS A 172 -2.16 0.31 17.91
CA LYS A 172 -2.12 1.09 16.68
C LYS A 172 -1.74 0.15 15.54
N ILE A 173 -2.62 0.01 14.56
CA ILE A 173 -2.38 -0.86 13.41
C ILE A 173 -2.02 -0.03 12.17
N PRO A 174 -1.13 -0.54 11.29
CA PRO A 174 -0.87 0.11 10.02
C PRO A 174 -2.09 0.03 9.09
N VAL A 175 -2.21 1.02 8.19
CA VAL A 175 -3.32 1.12 7.24
C VAL A 175 -3.47 -0.14 6.39
N LYS A 176 -2.38 -0.82 6.08
CA LYS A 176 -2.40 -2.10 5.35
C LYS A 176 -3.24 -3.20 6.03
N MET A 177 -3.20 -3.28 7.36
CA MET A 177 -4.04 -4.23 8.11
C MET A 177 -5.51 -3.79 8.09
N LEU A 178 -5.75 -2.49 8.19
CA LEU A 178 -7.10 -1.94 8.09
C LEU A 178 -7.76 -2.27 6.75
N LEU A 179 -7.04 -2.13 5.64
CA LEU A 179 -7.63 -2.23 4.29
C LEU A 179 -7.93 -3.67 3.86
N LYS A 180 -7.15 -4.65 4.29
CA LYS A 180 -7.24 -6.00 3.72
C LYS A 180 -7.58 -7.12 4.69
N ASP A 181 -7.43 -6.91 5.98
CA ASP A 181 -7.55 -7.98 6.96
C ASP A 181 -8.90 -7.93 7.70
N ASN A 182 -9.46 -9.08 8.00
CA ASN A 182 -10.57 -9.21 8.94
C ASN A 182 -10.05 -9.15 10.40
N ALA A 183 -10.94 -9.14 11.38
CA ALA A 183 -10.56 -9.01 12.79
C ALA A 183 -9.63 -10.13 13.28
N ASP A 184 -9.83 -11.35 12.82
CA ASP A 184 -8.99 -12.50 13.22
C ASP A 184 -7.62 -12.44 12.55
N ASP A 185 -7.55 -12.07 11.28
CA ASP A 185 -6.28 -11.88 10.56
C ASP A 185 -5.44 -10.76 11.21
N VAL A 186 -6.08 -9.66 11.62
CA VAL A 186 -5.39 -8.55 12.33
C VAL A 186 -4.83 -9.03 13.65
N ARG A 187 -5.65 -9.75 14.45
CA ARG A 187 -5.19 -10.33 15.72
C ARG A 187 -3.97 -11.23 15.55
N ASP A 188 -4.05 -12.17 14.60
CA ASP A 188 -2.99 -13.14 14.36
C ASP A 188 -1.70 -12.46 13.90
N LYS A 189 -1.81 -11.40 13.09
CA LYS A 189 -0.67 -10.58 12.68
C LYS A 189 -0.07 -9.76 13.81
N ILE A 190 -0.88 -9.21 14.72
CA ILE A 190 -0.35 -8.49 15.90
C ILE A 190 0.47 -9.44 16.78
N LEU A 191 0.02 -10.67 16.94
CA LEU A 191 0.71 -11.67 17.76
C LEU A 191 2.00 -12.21 17.12
N GLY A 192 2.07 -12.26 15.79
CA GLY A 192 3.19 -12.79 15.02
C GLY A 192 3.92 -11.76 14.13
N TYR A 193 3.78 -10.46 14.44
CA TYR A 193 4.26 -9.41 13.54
C TYR A 193 5.78 -9.35 13.45
N SER A 194 6.31 -9.62 12.27
CA SER A 194 7.64 -9.22 11.84
C SER A 194 7.53 -8.47 10.50
N VAL A 195 8.26 -7.38 10.36
CA VAL A 195 8.34 -6.69 9.05
C VAL A 195 9.16 -7.56 8.11
N HIS A 196 8.59 -7.89 6.95
CA HIS A 196 9.30 -8.69 5.95
C HIS A 196 10.57 -7.95 5.48
N PRO A 197 11.74 -8.60 5.38
CA PRO A 197 13.00 -7.95 4.99
C PRO A 197 12.91 -7.15 3.69
N VAL A 198 12.21 -7.66 2.68
CA VAL A 198 11.99 -6.96 1.41
C VAL A 198 11.25 -5.64 1.56
N ILE A 199 10.31 -5.55 2.51
CA ILE A 199 9.59 -4.29 2.78
C ILE A 199 10.52 -3.26 3.41
N GLN A 200 11.40 -3.69 4.32
CA GLN A 200 12.42 -2.80 4.92
C GLN A 200 13.38 -2.27 3.86
N GLN A 201 13.80 -3.12 2.93
CA GLN A 201 14.66 -2.71 1.82
C GLN A 201 13.99 -1.65 0.95
N ILE A 202 12.76 -1.88 0.47
CA ILE A 202 12.05 -0.93 -0.39
C ILE A 202 11.79 0.42 0.31
N GLN A 203 11.56 0.40 1.63
CA GLN A 203 11.36 1.63 2.40
C GLN A 203 12.65 2.42 2.64
N GLY A 204 13.82 1.79 2.46
CA GLY A 204 15.14 2.41 2.57
C GLY A 204 15.69 2.94 1.25
N GLU A 205 15.13 2.57 0.12
CA GLU A 205 15.41 3.06 -1.23
C GLU A 205 14.66 4.39 -1.51
#